data_3e272ffd9e8e201836c0c091e4a0afba
#
_entry.id   3e272ffd9e8e201836c0c091e4a0afba
#
_cell.length_a   1.000
_cell.length_b   1.000
_cell.length_c   1.000
_cell.angle_alpha   90.00
_cell.angle_beta   90.00
_cell.angle_gamma   90.00
#
_symmetry.space_group_name_H-M   'P 1'
#
loop_
_entity.id
_entity.type
_entity.pdbx_description
1 polymer ?
#
loop_
_entity_poly.entity_id
_entity_poly.type
_entity_poly.pdbx_seq_one_letter_code
_entity_poly.pdbx_strand_id
1 'polypeptide(L)'
;MHDSVTVHMAAPPERVWELVSDVTRIGRYSPETFEAVWIEPATGPAVGAQFRGHVKRNEKGPIYWTTCTVTACEPGQTFEFGVGNKPGAPLNVWRYDIVAAGDGSDVTESFTLTPTFGLRLYWAVLGWSRGKTNHNGMRTTLERVRDDAEGREATTQ
;
A
#
# COMPACT_ATOMS: atom_id res chain seq x y z
N MET A 1 -6.55 -9.57 -11.44
CA MET A 1 -5.09 -9.40 -11.57
C MET A 1 -4.53 -9.32 -10.17
N HIS A 2 -3.46 -10.04 -9.90
CA HIS A 2 -2.74 -10.05 -8.62
C HIS A 2 -1.25 -9.91 -8.90
N ASP A 3 -0.55 -9.13 -8.07
CA ASP A 3 0.90 -8.99 -8.10
C ASP A 3 1.41 -8.78 -6.66
N SER A 4 2.66 -9.15 -6.40
CA SER A 4 3.26 -8.98 -5.07
C SER A 4 4.78 -8.81 -5.15
N VAL A 5 5.33 -8.15 -4.14
CA VAL A 5 6.78 -7.97 -3.92
C VAL A 5 7.08 -8.27 -2.47
N THR A 6 8.17 -9.00 -2.22
CA THR A 6 8.66 -9.27 -0.86
C THR A 6 10.05 -8.64 -0.70
N VAL A 7 10.28 -7.99 0.42
CA VAL A 7 11.57 -7.41 0.82
C VAL A 7 11.88 -7.81 2.25
N HIS A 8 13.10 -8.29 2.48
CA HIS A 8 13.61 -8.50 3.84
C HIS A 8 14.05 -7.18 4.47
N MET A 9 13.72 -6.99 5.76
CA MET A 9 14.06 -5.82 6.55
C MET A 9 14.68 -6.27 7.87
N ALA A 10 15.83 -5.71 8.26
CA ALA A 10 16.46 -5.97 9.56
C ALA A 10 15.76 -5.17 10.68
N ALA A 11 14.47 -5.40 10.83
CA ALA A 11 13.61 -4.75 11.80
C ALA A 11 12.52 -5.73 12.28
N PRO A 12 12.07 -5.64 13.55
CA PRO A 12 11.04 -6.53 14.07
C PRO A 12 9.68 -6.24 13.40
N PRO A 13 8.80 -7.27 13.31
CA PRO A 13 7.49 -7.15 12.66
C PRO A 13 6.64 -5.98 13.17
N GLU A 14 6.65 -5.72 14.47
CA GLU A 14 5.88 -4.66 15.10
C GLU A 14 6.31 -3.28 14.59
N ARG A 15 7.63 -3.07 14.45
CA ARG A 15 8.17 -1.81 13.93
C ARG A 15 7.76 -1.57 12.48
N VAL A 16 7.83 -2.61 11.65
CA VAL A 16 7.40 -2.50 10.24
C VAL A 16 5.90 -2.23 10.15
N TRP A 17 5.10 -2.96 10.96
CA TRP A 17 3.66 -2.79 10.98
C TRP A 17 3.24 -1.35 11.38
N GLU A 18 3.87 -0.75 12.39
CA GLU A 18 3.65 0.64 12.76
C GLU A 18 3.86 1.61 11.59
N LEU A 19 4.87 1.36 10.74
CA LEU A 19 5.16 2.23 9.61
C LEU A 19 4.14 2.10 8.48
N VAL A 20 3.74 0.87 8.14
CA VAL A 20 2.82 0.62 7.01
C VAL A 20 1.35 0.85 7.37
N SER A 21 0.98 0.72 8.64
CA SER A 21 -0.39 0.93 9.12
C SER A 21 -0.73 2.39 9.44
N ASP A 22 0.29 3.22 9.68
CA ASP A 22 0.11 4.68 9.80
C ASP A 22 0.00 5.31 8.41
N VAL A 23 -1.22 5.34 7.88
CA VAL A 23 -1.48 5.87 6.53
C VAL A 23 -1.05 7.33 6.35
N THR A 24 -0.90 8.11 7.43
CA THR A 24 -0.44 9.50 7.34
C THR A 24 1.02 9.61 6.87
N ARG A 25 1.77 8.51 6.96
CA ARG A 25 3.15 8.42 6.49
C ARG A 25 3.27 7.93 5.04
N ILE A 26 2.18 7.52 4.39
CA ILE A 26 2.22 6.87 3.07
C ILE A 26 2.95 7.70 2.01
N GLY A 27 2.87 9.02 2.12
CA GLY A 27 3.57 9.94 1.22
C GLY A 27 5.10 9.86 1.29
N ARG A 28 5.66 9.28 2.35
CA ARG A 28 7.11 9.05 2.49
C ARG A 28 7.54 7.81 1.70
N TYR A 29 6.65 6.86 1.52
CA TYR A 29 6.96 5.54 0.98
C TYR A 29 6.44 5.35 -0.44
N SER A 30 5.16 5.67 -0.68
CA SER A 30 4.53 5.46 -1.98
C SER A 30 5.01 6.45 -3.03
N PRO A 31 5.32 5.99 -4.25
CA PRO A 31 5.63 6.89 -5.37
C PRO A 31 4.40 7.58 -5.98
N GLU A 32 3.19 7.06 -5.73
CA GLU A 32 1.95 7.60 -6.32
C GLU A 32 1.06 8.30 -5.29
N THR A 33 1.01 7.82 -4.04
CA THR A 33 0.20 8.44 -2.98
C THR A 33 1.09 9.33 -2.12
N PHE A 34 0.97 10.63 -2.24
CA PHE A 34 1.86 11.57 -1.57
C PHE A 34 1.30 12.14 -0.26
N GLU A 35 0.02 11.87 0.04
CA GLU A 35 -0.65 12.30 1.27
C GLU A 35 -1.78 11.32 1.59
N ALA A 36 -2.03 11.05 2.87
CA ALA A 36 -3.28 10.42 3.30
C ALA A 36 -3.71 10.94 4.66
N VAL A 37 -5.03 10.95 4.87
CA VAL A 37 -5.66 11.43 6.10
C VAL A 37 -6.79 10.50 6.52
N TRP A 38 -6.90 10.22 7.82
CA TRP A 38 -8.03 9.48 8.38
C TRP A 38 -9.33 10.27 8.22
N ILE A 39 -10.42 9.57 7.98
CA ILE A 39 -11.78 10.15 7.93
C ILE A 39 -12.42 9.93 9.31
N GLU A 40 -12.88 11.00 9.95
CA GLU A 40 -13.58 10.90 11.25
C GLU A 40 -14.75 9.89 11.21
N PRO A 41 -14.93 9.09 12.27
CA PRO A 41 -14.28 9.18 13.60
C PRO A 41 -12.94 8.43 13.67
N ALA A 42 -12.39 7.87 12.58
CA ALA A 42 -11.14 7.12 12.61
C ALA A 42 -9.94 8.05 12.87
N THR A 43 -9.07 7.63 13.77
CA THR A 43 -7.82 8.32 14.14
C THR A 43 -6.59 7.41 13.99
N GLY A 44 -6.79 6.16 13.57
CA GLY A 44 -5.74 5.16 13.45
C GLY A 44 -6.24 3.87 12.78
N PRO A 45 -5.35 2.88 12.64
CA PRO A 45 -5.66 1.63 11.96
C PRO A 45 -6.61 0.77 12.78
N ALA A 46 -7.76 0.43 12.19
CA ALA A 46 -8.74 -0.53 12.70
C ALA A 46 -9.58 -1.05 11.53
N VAL A 47 -10.08 -2.28 11.60
CA VAL A 47 -11.00 -2.80 10.60
C VAL A 47 -12.24 -1.90 10.52
N GLY A 48 -12.62 -1.50 9.30
CA GLY A 48 -13.71 -0.56 9.04
C GLY A 48 -13.31 0.91 9.10
N ALA A 49 -12.13 1.27 9.62
CA ALA A 49 -11.61 2.63 9.58
C ALA A 49 -11.44 3.09 8.12
N GLN A 50 -11.78 4.35 7.87
CA GLN A 50 -11.64 4.93 6.54
C GLN A 50 -10.59 6.03 6.50
N PHE A 51 -9.91 6.14 5.37
CA PHE A 51 -8.99 7.23 5.08
C PHE A 51 -9.11 7.67 3.62
N ARG A 52 -8.62 8.85 3.32
CA ARG A 52 -8.47 9.34 1.95
C ARG A 52 -7.01 9.41 1.58
N GLY A 53 -6.69 8.87 0.41
CA GLY A 53 -5.36 8.99 -0.19
C GLY A 53 -5.37 10.02 -1.32
N HIS A 54 -4.39 10.90 -1.35
CA HIS A 54 -4.17 11.88 -2.39
C HIS A 54 -3.16 11.34 -3.38
N VAL A 55 -3.62 11.03 -4.58
CA VAL A 55 -2.88 10.23 -5.57
C VAL A 55 -2.52 11.08 -6.78
N LYS A 56 -1.27 10.97 -7.21
CA LYS A 56 -0.76 11.46 -8.49
C LYS A 56 -0.24 10.29 -9.31
N ARG A 57 -1.03 9.87 -10.26
CA ARG A 57 -0.72 8.67 -11.04
C ARG A 57 0.45 8.88 -11.98
N ASN A 58 1.47 7.99 -11.93
CA ASN A 58 2.67 8.02 -12.79
C ASN A 58 3.40 9.37 -12.78
N GLU A 59 3.43 10.09 -11.66
CA GLU A 59 4.06 11.41 -11.49
C GLU A 59 3.56 12.51 -12.47
N LYS A 60 2.86 12.15 -13.52
CA LYS A 60 2.37 13.04 -14.60
C LYS A 60 0.86 13.03 -14.79
N GLY A 61 0.15 12.14 -14.09
CA GLY A 61 -1.30 12.00 -14.20
C GLY A 61 -2.09 13.04 -13.42
N PRO A 62 -3.42 12.99 -13.52
CA PRO A 62 -4.27 13.86 -12.72
C PRO A 62 -4.09 13.55 -11.23
N ILE A 63 -4.22 14.60 -10.42
CA ILE A 63 -4.24 14.51 -8.96
C ILE A 63 -5.69 14.32 -8.52
N TYR A 64 -5.96 13.33 -7.68
CA TYR A 64 -7.30 13.06 -7.17
C TYR A 64 -7.27 12.36 -5.81
N TRP A 65 -8.36 12.46 -5.07
CA TRP A 65 -8.56 11.76 -3.82
C TRP A 65 -9.24 10.41 -4.04
N THR A 66 -8.76 9.39 -3.35
CA THR A 66 -9.40 8.08 -3.26
C THR A 66 -9.90 7.84 -1.85
N THR A 67 -11.03 7.16 -1.70
CA THR A 67 -11.48 6.66 -0.39
C THR A 67 -11.02 5.22 -0.23
N CYS A 68 -10.46 4.93 0.95
CA CYS A 68 -9.97 3.62 1.32
C CYS A 68 -10.66 3.16 2.62
N THR A 69 -10.91 1.85 2.72
CA THR A 69 -11.47 1.23 3.94
C THR A 69 -10.53 0.12 4.38
N VAL A 70 -10.12 0.12 5.64
CA VAL A 70 -9.30 -0.95 6.23
C VAL A 70 -10.13 -2.22 6.33
N THR A 71 -9.65 -3.31 5.76
CA THR A 71 -10.33 -4.62 5.68
C THR A 71 -9.67 -5.70 6.52
N ALA A 72 -8.36 -5.58 6.80
CA ALA A 72 -7.68 -6.40 7.81
C ALA A 72 -6.66 -5.55 8.57
N CYS A 73 -6.54 -5.80 9.87
CA CYS A 73 -5.68 -5.03 10.76
C CYS A 73 -5.26 -5.90 11.95
N GLU A 74 -4.12 -6.58 11.80
CA GLU A 74 -3.53 -7.45 12.84
C GLU A 74 -2.13 -6.93 13.17
N PRO A 75 -1.94 -6.30 14.35
CA PRO A 75 -0.67 -5.71 14.74
C PRO A 75 0.52 -6.68 14.61
N GLY A 76 1.58 -6.21 13.96
CA GLY A 76 2.78 -6.99 13.69
C GLY A 76 2.65 -8.06 12.60
N GLN A 77 1.49 -8.23 11.98
CA GLN A 77 1.25 -9.32 11.02
C GLN A 77 0.65 -8.84 9.69
N THR A 78 -0.48 -8.11 9.76
CA THR A 78 -1.21 -7.76 8.54
C THR A 78 -1.83 -6.37 8.61
N PHE A 79 -1.74 -5.65 7.49
CA PHE A 79 -2.51 -4.44 7.25
C PHE A 79 -3.06 -4.48 5.83
N GLU A 80 -4.38 -4.37 5.66
CA GLU A 80 -5.05 -4.44 4.37
C GLU A 80 -6.11 -3.36 4.24
N PHE A 81 -6.22 -2.77 3.06
CA PHE A 81 -7.28 -1.83 2.75
C PHE A 81 -7.78 -1.98 1.30
N GLY A 82 -9.05 -1.79 1.13
CA GLY A 82 -9.72 -1.71 -0.17
C GLY A 82 -9.88 -0.27 -0.62
N VAL A 83 -9.62 0.01 -1.89
CA VAL A 83 -9.80 1.32 -2.51
C VAL A 83 -11.11 1.36 -3.27
N GLY A 84 -11.96 2.35 -3.00
CA GLY A 84 -13.24 2.56 -3.68
C GLY A 84 -14.32 3.10 -2.76
N ASN A 85 -15.34 3.71 -3.35
CA ASN A 85 -16.41 4.41 -2.63
C ASN A 85 -17.52 3.47 -2.09
N LYS A 86 -17.43 2.17 -2.37
CA LYS A 86 -18.43 1.19 -1.91
C LYS A 86 -17.80 0.25 -0.89
N PRO A 87 -18.16 0.35 0.39
CA PRO A 87 -17.75 -0.64 1.39
C PRO A 87 -18.13 -2.06 0.95
N GLY A 88 -17.21 -3.01 1.11
CA GLY A 88 -17.42 -4.41 0.71
C GLY A 88 -17.31 -4.72 -0.79
N ALA A 89 -17.12 -3.70 -1.64
CA ALA A 89 -16.88 -3.88 -3.08
C ALA A 89 -15.75 -2.97 -3.59
N PRO A 90 -14.51 -3.16 -3.12
CA PRO A 90 -13.39 -2.35 -3.53
C PRO A 90 -13.05 -2.58 -5.00
N LEU A 91 -12.53 -1.54 -5.66
CA LEU A 91 -11.98 -1.62 -7.02
C LEU A 91 -10.66 -2.40 -7.03
N ASN A 92 -9.86 -2.18 -6.01
CA ASN A 92 -8.63 -2.92 -5.76
C ASN A 92 -8.34 -3.01 -4.26
N VAL A 93 -7.48 -3.95 -3.90
CA VAL A 93 -7.05 -4.21 -2.52
C VAL A 93 -5.53 -4.15 -2.47
N TRP A 94 -5.01 -3.47 -1.47
CA TRP A 94 -3.61 -3.43 -1.09
C TRP A 94 -3.43 -4.10 0.26
N ARG A 95 -2.42 -4.96 0.36
CA ARG A 95 -2.18 -5.73 1.57
C ARG A 95 -0.69 -5.82 1.87
N TYR A 96 -0.35 -5.63 3.12
CA TYR A 96 0.97 -5.90 3.70
C TYR A 96 0.86 -7.12 4.61
N ASP A 97 1.67 -8.14 4.34
CA ASP A 97 1.87 -9.29 5.22
C ASP A 97 3.31 -9.26 5.73
N ILE A 98 3.47 -9.39 7.05
CA ILE A 98 4.74 -9.28 7.75
C ILE A 98 4.98 -10.57 8.50
N VAL A 99 6.11 -11.21 8.24
CA VAL A 99 6.49 -12.49 8.86
C VAL A 99 7.88 -12.33 9.46
N ALA A 100 8.04 -12.71 10.73
CA ALA A 100 9.35 -12.76 11.37
C ALA A 100 10.27 -13.73 10.61
N ALA A 101 11.46 -13.28 10.24
CA ALA A 101 12.43 -14.04 9.45
C ALA A 101 13.85 -13.68 9.85
N GLY A 102 14.60 -14.67 10.34
CA GLY A 102 15.99 -14.47 10.78
C GLY A 102 16.10 -13.39 11.86
N ASP A 103 16.87 -12.36 11.57
CA ASP A 103 17.13 -11.21 12.44
C ASP A 103 16.15 -10.03 12.23
N GLY A 104 15.11 -10.25 11.43
CA GLY A 104 14.16 -9.21 11.08
C GLY A 104 12.83 -9.74 10.60
N SER A 105 12.33 -9.19 9.50
CA SER A 105 11.03 -9.51 8.92
C SER A 105 11.08 -9.62 7.40
N ASP A 106 10.35 -10.58 6.84
CA ASP A 106 9.99 -10.59 5.43
C ASP A 106 8.64 -9.89 5.26
N VAL A 107 8.63 -8.85 4.46
CA VAL A 107 7.46 -8.00 4.23
C VAL A 107 7.00 -8.12 2.80
N THR A 108 5.76 -8.58 2.62
CA THR A 108 5.14 -8.72 1.31
C THR A 108 4.07 -7.66 1.13
N GLU A 109 4.24 -6.80 0.14
CA GLU A 109 3.17 -5.93 -0.35
C GLU A 109 2.51 -6.59 -1.55
N SER A 110 1.19 -6.69 -1.53
CA SER A 110 0.41 -7.26 -2.63
C SER A 110 -0.70 -6.34 -3.09
N PHE A 111 -1.00 -6.41 -4.38
CA PHE A 111 -2.05 -5.69 -5.05
C PHE A 111 -3.00 -6.67 -5.74
N THR A 112 -4.28 -6.56 -5.47
CA THR A 112 -5.33 -7.35 -6.12
C THR A 112 -6.36 -6.42 -6.74
N LEU A 113 -6.57 -6.56 -8.05
CA LEU A 113 -7.61 -5.85 -8.78
C LEU A 113 -8.87 -6.69 -8.85
N THR A 114 -10.01 -6.12 -8.42
CA THR A 114 -11.32 -6.76 -8.56
C THR A 114 -11.75 -6.72 -10.03
N PRO A 115 -11.93 -7.85 -10.70
CA PRO A 115 -12.27 -7.89 -12.13
C PRO A 115 -13.71 -7.45 -12.36
N THR A 116 -13.92 -6.25 -12.88
CA THR A 116 -15.19 -5.83 -13.48
C THR A 116 -15.11 -6.03 -15.00
N PHE A 117 -16.27 -6.26 -15.67
CA PHE A 117 -16.28 -6.58 -17.11
C PHE A 117 -15.59 -5.51 -17.98
N GLY A 118 -15.85 -4.24 -17.74
CA GLY A 118 -15.19 -3.14 -18.46
C GLY A 118 -13.68 -3.02 -18.18
N LEU A 119 -13.27 -3.38 -16.95
CA LEU A 119 -11.88 -3.37 -16.55
C LEU A 119 -11.08 -4.52 -17.19
N ARG A 120 -11.72 -5.69 -17.45
CA ARG A 120 -11.10 -6.81 -18.15
C ARG A 120 -10.70 -6.43 -19.57
N LEU A 121 -11.53 -5.66 -20.29
CA LEU A 121 -11.23 -5.19 -21.65
C LEU A 121 -10.10 -4.16 -21.65
N TYR A 122 -10.13 -3.19 -20.72
CA TYR A 122 -9.06 -2.20 -20.55
C TYR A 122 -7.69 -2.87 -20.26
N TRP A 123 -7.69 -3.88 -19.39
CA TRP A 123 -6.48 -4.62 -19.02
C TRP A 123 -5.96 -5.55 -20.11
N ALA A 124 -6.82 -6.05 -20.98
CA ALA A 124 -6.39 -6.84 -22.15
C ALA A 124 -5.56 -6.01 -23.13
N VAL A 125 -5.79 -4.69 -23.19
CA VAL A 125 -5.12 -3.77 -24.13
C VAL A 125 -3.93 -3.04 -23.48
N LEU A 126 -4.03 -2.63 -22.22
CA LEU A 126 -3.03 -1.76 -21.55
C LEU A 126 -2.42 -2.37 -20.26
N GLY A 127 -2.85 -3.56 -19.86
CA GLY A 127 -2.48 -4.17 -18.58
C GLY A 127 -0.99 -4.49 -18.42
N TRP A 128 -0.29 -4.72 -19.52
CA TRP A 128 1.13 -5.06 -19.48
C TRP A 128 2.00 -3.90 -18.94
N SER A 129 1.79 -2.67 -19.40
CA SER A 129 2.56 -1.52 -18.93
C SER A 129 2.22 -1.15 -17.47
N ARG A 130 0.95 -1.33 -17.09
CA ARG A 130 0.48 -1.02 -15.75
C ARG A 130 0.95 -2.02 -14.69
N GLY A 131 1.04 -3.31 -15.04
CA GLY A 131 1.61 -4.33 -14.16
C GLY A 131 3.04 -4.00 -13.75
N LYS A 132 3.88 -3.60 -14.71
CA LYS A 132 5.26 -3.19 -14.46
C LYS A 132 5.36 -1.99 -13.53
N THR A 133 4.50 -0.99 -13.71
CA THR A 133 4.47 0.23 -12.87
C THR A 133 4.06 -0.11 -11.44
N ASN A 134 3.03 -0.93 -11.22
CA ASN A 134 2.60 -1.35 -9.89
C ASN A 134 3.69 -2.16 -9.18
N HIS A 135 4.31 -3.11 -9.87
CA HIS A 135 5.41 -3.92 -9.34
C HIS A 135 6.59 -3.05 -8.86
N ASN A 136 7.02 -2.12 -9.71
CA ASN A 136 8.10 -1.20 -9.36
C ASN A 136 7.69 -0.26 -8.22
N GLY A 137 6.43 0.18 -8.19
CA GLY A 137 5.87 1.01 -7.13
C GLY A 137 5.91 0.30 -5.77
N MET A 138 5.45 -0.95 -5.70
CA MET A 138 5.52 -1.79 -4.48
C MET A 138 6.96 -1.98 -4.01
N ARG A 139 7.88 -2.29 -4.93
CA ARG A 139 9.30 -2.42 -4.59
C ARG A 139 9.85 -1.13 -3.99
N THR A 140 9.62 0.01 -4.62
CA THR A 140 10.07 1.32 -4.12
C THR A 140 9.46 1.64 -2.75
N THR A 141 8.18 1.34 -2.55
CA THR A 141 7.49 1.52 -1.26
C THR A 141 8.19 0.71 -0.17
N LEU A 142 8.39 -0.59 -0.40
CA LEU A 142 9.01 -1.49 0.58
C LEU A 142 10.47 -1.12 0.86
N GLU A 143 11.24 -0.70 -0.14
CA GLU A 143 12.63 -0.25 0.06
C GLU A 143 12.70 1.00 0.94
N ARG A 144 11.79 1.96 0.77
CA ARG A 144 11.71 3.15 1.62
C ARG A 144 11.22 2.83 3.03
N VAL A 145 10.27 1.91 3.17
CA VAL A 145 9.83 1.40 4.50
C VAL A 145 11.00 0.71 5.20
N ARG A 146 11.76 -0.13 4.49
CA ARG A 146 12.97 -0.78 5.03
C ARG A 146 13.96 0.25 5.55
N ASP A 147 14.27 1.27 4.76
CA ASP A 147 15.26 2.29 5.15
C ASP A 147 14.81 3.04 6.41
N ASP A 148 13.54 3.37 6.54
CA ASP A 148 12.99 3.98 7.78
C ASP A 148 12.98 2.96 8.95
N ALA A 149 12.58 1.72 8.72
CA ALA A 149 12.53 0.69 9.75
C ALA A 149 13.91 0.36 10.34
N GLU A 150 14.95 0.37 9.49
CA GLU A 150 16.34 0.12 9.85
C GLU A 150 17.08 1.39 10.34
N GLY A 151 16.40 2.54 10.41
CA GLY A 151 16.99 3.82 10.85
C GLY A 151 18.01 4.40 9.87
N ARG A 152 17.94 4.02 8.59
CA ARG A 152 18.75 4.62 7.54
C ARG A 152 18.10 5.94 7.10
N GLU A 153 18.86 7.04 7.13
CA GLU A 153 18.38 8.28 6.54
C GLU A 153 18.12 8.05 5.04
N ALA A 154 16.95 8.47 4.57
CA ALA A 154 16.65 8.45 3.14
C ALA A 154 17.71 9.27 2.40
N THR A 155 18.57 8.61 1.62
CA THR A 155 19.54 9.30 0.76
C THR A 155 18.73 10.09 -0.27
N THR A 156 18.61 11.38 -0.01
CA THR A 156 18.02 12.34 -0.96
C THR A 156 18.97 12.43 -2.16
N GLN A 157 18.61 11.80 -3.26
CA GLN A 157 19.17 12.11 -4.59
C GLN A 157 18.15 12.89 -5.40
#